data_2a534fbd40b3bd47b34cf2ebfd039e4c
#
_entry.id   2a534fbd40b3bd47b34cf2ebfd039e4c
#
_cell.length_a   1.000
_cell.length_b   1.000
_cell.length_c   1.000
_cell.angle_alpha   90.00
_cell.angle_beta   90.00
_cell.angle_gamma   90.00
#
_symmetry.space_group_name_H-M   'P 1'
#
loop_
_entity.id
_entity.type
_entity.pdbx_description
1 polymer ?
#
loop_
_entity_poly.entity_id
_entity_poly.type
_entity_poly.pdbx_seq_one_letter_code
_entity_poly.pdbx_strand_id
1 'polypeptide(L)'
;IFLGRKAATKEEAIRFAGEQLVKGGYVEPEYVQAMLDREKLTSTYLGESIAVPHGTIEAKDRVLKTGVVFCQYPEGVRFGEEEDEVARLVIGIAARNNEHIQVITSLTNALDDETVIERLAKTTSVDEVLALLNK
;
A
#
# COMPACT_ATOMS: atom_id res chain seq x y z
N ILE A 1 -10.36 -1.87 -2.53
CA ILE A 1 -10.19 -2.37 -1.15
C ILE A 1 -10.28 -3.90 -1.17
N PHE A 2 -9.25 -4.56 -0.69
CA PHE A 2 -9.15 -6.01 -0.69
C PHE A 2 -8.87 -6.50 0.73
N LEU A 3 -9.80 -7.25 1.29
CA LEU A 3 -9.72 -7.73 2.68
C LEU A 3 -9.41 -9.23 2.72
N GLY A 4 -8.79 -9.66 3.83
CA GLY A 4 -8.54 -11.08 4.07
C GLY A 4 -7.56 -11.73 3.08
N ARG A 5 -6.58 -10.97 2.60
CA ARG A 5 -5.60 -11.47 1.64
C ARG A 5 -4.44 -12.19 2.34
N LYS A 6 -3.74 -12.99 1.58
CA LYS A 6 -2.53 -13.69 2.04
C LYS A 6 -1.45 -13.56 0.97
N ALA A 7 -0.22 -13.38 1.42
CA ALA A 7 0.94 -13.35 0.54
C ALA A 7 2.12 -13.98 1.26
N ALA A 8 2.92 -14.77 0.56
CA ALA A 8 4.09 -15.41 1.14
C ALA A 8 5.26 -14.44 1.27
N THR A 9 5.35 -13.46 0.38
CA THR A 9 6.45 -12.49 0.34
C THR A 9 5.92 -11.09 0.08
N LYS A 10 6.75 -10.07 0.41
CA LYS A 10 6.40 -8.68 0.10
C LYS A 10 6.29 -8.44 -1.40
N GLU A 11 7.09 -9.16 -2.20
CA GLU A 11 7.05 -9.05 -3.65
C GLU A 11 5.67 -9.46 -4.18
N GLU A 12 5.09 -10.53 -3.65
CA GLU A 12 3.73 -10.93 -4.00
C GLU A 12 2.71 -9.85 -3.64
N ALA A 13 2.83 -9.29 -2.43
CA ALA A 13 1.91 -8.25 -1.97
C ALA A 13 2.01 -7.00 -2.84
N ILE A 14 3.22 -6.59 -3.18
CA ILE A 14 3.45 -5.41 -4.03
C ILE A 14 2.91 -5.66 -5.44
N ARG A 15 3.17 -6.84 -5.99
CA ARG A 15 2.68 -7.19 -7.33
C ARG A 15 1.15 -7.20 -7.37
N PHE A 16 0.52 -7.76 -6.35
CA PHE A 16 -0.94 -7.77 -6.26
C PHE A 16 -1.50 -6.33 -6.25
N ALA A 17 -0.92 -5.47 -5.41
CA ALA A 17 -1.36 -4.07 -5.33
C ALA A 17 -1.18 -3.36 -6.68
N GLY A 18 -0.02 -3.56 -7.32
CA GLY A 18 0.26 -2.97 -8.63
C GLY A 18 -0.70 -3.46 -9.70
N GLU A 19 -1.00 -4.75 -9.73
CA GLU A 19 -1.95 -5.31 -10.68
C GLU A 19 -3.35 -4.73 -10.52
N GLN A 20 -3.77 -4.47 -9.28
CA GLN A 20 -5.07 -3.87 -9.03
C GLN A 20 -5.10 -2.41 -9.50
N LEU A 21 -3.98 -1.70 -9.36
CA LEU A 21 -3.88 -0.34 -9.90
C LEU A 21 -3.97 -0.34 -11.43
N VAL A 22 -3.37 -1.35 -12.08
CA VAL A 22 -3.46 -1.51 -13.54
C VAL A 22 -4.92 -1.78 -13.94
N LYS A 23 -5.59 -2.70 -13.26
CA LYS A 23 -6.98 -3.06 -13.56
C LYS A 23 -7.93 -1.88 -13.35
N GLY A 24 -7.62 -1.01 -12.40
CA GLY A 24 -8.44 0.17 -12.14
C GLY A 24 -8.18 1.32 -13.08
N GLY A 25 -7.20 1.19 -13.98
CA GLY A 25 -6.85 2.26 -14.92
C GLY A 25 -6.02 3.38 -14.31
N TYR A 26 -5.38 3.14 -13.19
CA TYR A 26 -4.56 4.15 -12.51
C TYR A 26 -3.14 4.21 -13.04
N VAL A 27 -2.60 3.08 -13.48
CA VAL A 27 -1.22 2.99 -13.95
C VAL A 27 -1.11 2.08 -15.17
N GLU A 28 -0.03 2.24 -15.93
CA GLU A 28 0.33 1.32 -17.00
C GLU A 28 0.98 0.07 -16.41
N PRO A 29 0.96 -1.08 -17.10
CA PRO A 29 1.50 -2.34 -16.57
C PRO A 29 2.95 -2.27 -16.11
N GLU A 30 3.77 -1.45 -16.74
CA GLU A 30 5.19 -1.28 -16.41
C GLU A 30 5.40 -0.72 -15.00
N TYR A 31 4.39 -0.05 -14.45
CA TYR A 31 4.48 0.52 -13.10
C TYR A 31 4.66 -0.55 -12.02
N VAL A 32 4.15 -1.75 -12.25
CA VAL A 32 4.28 -2.86 -11.29
C VAL A 32 5.76 -3.17 -11.04
N GLN A 33 6.55 -3.23 -12.12
CA GLN A 33 7.98 -3.47 -11.99
C GLN A 33 8.67 -2.30 -11.27
N ALA A 34 8.22 -1.08 -11.55
CA ALA A 34 8.76 0.11 -10.87
C ALA A 34 8.50 0.07 -9.36
N MET A 35 7.35 -0.45 -8.95
CA MET A 35 7.05 -0.63 -7.53
C MET A 35 8.00 -1.63 -6.88
N LEU A 36 8.29 -2.73 -7.57
CA LEU A 36 9.23 -3.74 -7.09
C LEU A 36 10.65 -3.17 -7.01
N ASP A 37 11.05 -2.40 -8.03
CA ASP A 37 12.37 -1.76 -8.06
C ASP A 37 12.53 -0.75 -6.92
N ARG A 38 11.48 0.02 -6.64
CA ARG A 38 11.52 1.02 -5.55
C ARG A 38 11.70 0.34 -4.19
N GLU A 39 11.07 -0.79 -3.98
CA GLU A 39 11.21 -1.54 -2.72
C GLU A 39 12.64 -2.05 -2.51
N LYS A 40 13.33 -2.37 -3.60
CA LYS A 40 14.73 -2.84 -3.53
C LYS A 40 15.68 -1.74 -3.08
N LEU A 41 15.35 -0.48 -3.32
CA LEU A 41 16.18 0.65 -2.92
C LEU A 41 16.10 0.86 -1.41
N THR A 42 14.90 0.92 -0.88
CA THR A 42 14.63 1.10 0.55
C THR A 42 13.21 0.63 0.78
N SER A 43 12.99 -0.10 1.86
CA SER A 43 11.64 -0.61 2.15
C SER A 43 10.62 0.52 2.27
N THR A 44 9.42 0.27 1.76
CA THR A 44 8.29 1.18 1.89
C THR A 44 7.49 0.93 3.17
N TYR A 45 8.03 0.12 4.09
CA TYR A 45 7.41 -0.12 5.39
C TYR A 45 7.54 1.14 6.25
N LEU A 46 6.40 1.63 6.73
CA LEU A 46 6.34 2.86 7.54
C LEU A 46 6.44 2.59 9.04
N GLY A 47 6.32 1.34 9.47
CA GLY A 47 6.14 0.99 10.87
C GLY A 47 4.66 0.79 11.16
N GLU A 48 4.33 0.42 12.39
CA GLU A 48 2.94 0.27 12.85
C GLU A 48 2.11 -0.65 11.96
N SER A 49 2.73 -1.69 11.39
CA SER A 49 2.09 -2.67 10.51
C SER A 49 1.64 -2.13 9.15
N ILE A 50 2.18 -1.01 8.70
CA ILE A 50 1.77 -0.35 7.45
C ILE A 50 2.92 -0.29 6.45
N ALA A 51 2.66 -0.68 5.21
CA ALA A 51 3.58 -0.48 4.09
C ALA A 51 2.85 0.28 2.98
N VAL A 52 3.59 1.14 2.26
CA VAL A 52 3.02 1.99 1.21
C VAL A 52 3.81 1.84 -0.10
N PRO A 53 3.72 0.67 -0.75
CA PRO A 53 4.43 0.46 -2.02
C PRO A 53 4.04 1.50 -3.06
N HIS A 54 5.05 2.01 -3.76
CA HIS A 54 4.84 2.96 -4.86
C HIS A 54 6.00 2.83 -5.84
N GLY A 55 5.88 3.40 -7.04
CA GLY A 55 6.91 3.30 -8.05
C GLY A 55 8.07 4.26 -7.84
N THR A 56 9.12 4.06 -8.63
CA THR A 56 10.27 4.97 -8.65
C THR A 56 9.86 6.31 -9.26
N ILE A 57 10.69 7.34 -9.03
CA ILE A 57 10.45 8.67 -9.61
C ILE A 57 10.45 8.60 -11.14
N GLU A 58 11.32 7.78 -11.71
CA GLU A 58 11.43 7.60 -13.16
C GLU A 58 10.15 7.06 -13.78
N ALA A 59 9.34 6.35 -13.00
CA ALA A 59 8.11 5.74 -13.48
C ALA A 59 6.88 6.66 -13.37
N LYS A 60 7.06 7.91 -12.96
CA LYS A 60 5.91 8.84 -12.76
C LYS A 60 5.06 8.99 -14.02
N ASP A 61 5.66 8.87 -15.20
CA ASP A 61 4.94 8.99 -16.47
C ASP A 61 4.05 7.79 -16.77
N ARG A 62 4.21 6.70 -16.01
CA ARG A 62 3.36 5.50 -16.14
C ARG A 62 2.10 5.59 -15.30
N VAL A 63 1.95 6.66 -14.53
CA VAL A 63 0.77 6.89 -13.71
C VAL A 63 -0.25 7.69 -14.50
N LEU A 64 -1.42 7.11 -14.68
CA LEU A 64 -2.51 7.73 -15.45
C LEU A 64 -3.41 8.58 -14.56
N LYS A 65 -3.65 8.11 -13.34
CA LYS A 65 -4.46 8.80 -12.33
C LYS A 65 -3.85 8.58 -10.95
N THR A 66 -3.97 9.58 -10.09
CA THR A 66 -3.57 9.43 -8.69
C THR A 66 -4.64 8.63 -7.94
N GLY A 67 -4.21 7.63 -7.19
CA GLY A 67 -5.11 6.81 -6.41
C GLY A 67 -4.36 5.82 -5.55
N VAL A 68 -5.10 5.09 -4.73
CA VAL A 68 -4.52 4.08 -3.84
C VAL A 68 -5.34 2.80 -3.89
N VAL A 69 -4.68 1.68 -3.59
CA VAL A 69 -5.34 0.41 -3.37
C VAL A 69 -5.02 -0.05 -1.95
N PHE A 70 -6.06 -0.39 -1.20
CA PHE A 70 -5.94 -0.83 0.19
C PHE A 70 -6.02 -2.35 0.21
N CYS A 71 -4.95 -2.99 0.70
CA CYS A 71 -4.89 -4.45 0.80
C CYS A 71 -4.66 -4.84 2.25
N GLN A 72 -5.52 -5.69 2.77
CA GLN A 72 -5.42 -6.18 4.14
C GLN A 72 -4.82 -7.59 4.16
N TYR A 73 -3.81 -7.76 4.99
CA TYR A 73 -3.17 -9.06 5.23
C TYR A 73 -3.23 -9.35 6.72
N PRO A 74 -4.34 -9.96 7.20
CA PRO A 74 -4.52 -10.16 8.65
C PRO A 74 -3.40 -10.96 9.31
N GLU A 75 -2.78 -11.89 8.58
CA GLU A 75 -1.65 -12.68 9.09
C GLU A 75 -0.32 -11.98 8.92
N GLY A 76 -0.29 -10.87 8.15
CA GLY A 76 0.88 -10.06 7.94
C GLY A 76 1.79 -10.56 6.81
N VAL A 77 2.61 -9.63 6.31
CA VAL A 77 3.63 -9.91 5.30
C VAL A 77 4.90 -9.17 5.76
N ARG A 78 6.00 -9.89 5.83
CA ARG A 78 7.27 -9.28 6.23
C ARG A 78 7.76 -8.33 5.14
N PHE A 79 7.93 -7.06 5.49
CA PHE A 79 8.41 -6.02 4.57
C PHE A 79 9.83 -5.57 4.89
N GLY A 80 10.18 -5.45 6.16
CA GLY A 80 11.50 -5.02 6.55
C GLY A 80 12.47 -6.18 6.74
N GLU A 81 13.70 -5.83 7.09
CA GLU A 81 14.76 -6.81 7.35
C GLU A 81 14.55 -7.55 8.67
N GLU A 82 13.96 -6.89 9.65
CA GLU A 82 13.69 -7.47 10.95
C GLU A 82 12.41 -8.29 10.92
N GLU A 83 12.37 -9.35 11.72
CA GLU A 83 11.22 -10.27 11.76
C GLU A 83 9.93 -9.59 12.21
N ASP A 84 10.03 -8.55 13.02
CA ASP A 84 8.87 -7.82 13.52
C ASP A 84 8.38 -6.72 12.59
N GLU A 85 9.09 -6.47 11.48
CA GLU A 85 8.69 -5.49 10.48
C GLU A 85 7.68 -6.11 9.50
N VAL A 86 6.49 -6.38 10.03
CA VAL A 86 5.42 -7.07 9.32
C VAL A 86 4.29 -6.10 9.02
N ALA A 87 3.88 -6.04 7.76
CA ALA A 87 2.76 -5.21 7.34
C ALA A 87 1.48 -6.04 7.30
N ARG A 88 0.45 -5.53 7.96
CA ARG A 88 -0.91 -6.07 7.86
C ARG A 88 -1.76 -5.20 6.95
N LEU A 89 -1.32 -3.97 6.71
CA LEU A 89 -1.96 -3.04 5.78
C LEU A 89 -0.94 -2.69 4.71
N VAL A 90 -1.22 -3.10 3.48
CA VAL A 90 -0.37 -2.78 2.33
C VAL A 90 -1.18 -1.86 1.41
N ILE A 91 -0.78 -0.60 1.34
CA ILE A 91 -1.51 0.42 0.59
C ILE A 91 -0.66 0.83 -0.61
N GLY A 92 -1.01 0.30 -1.78
CA GLY A 92 -0.31 0.63 -3.01
C GLY A 92 -0.69 2.02 -3.48
N ILE A 93 0.30 2.82 -3.88
CA ILE A 93 0.08 4.22 -4.24
C ILE A 93 0.48 4.46 -5.69
N ALA A 94 -0.44 5.06 -6.44
CA ALA A 94 -0.19 5.62 -7.76
C ALA A 94 -0.36 7.14 -7.62
N ALA A 95 0.71 7.90 -7.86
CA ALA A 95 0.66 9.34 -7.69
C ALA A 95 1.39 10.05 -8.83
N ARG A 96 0.73 11.06 -9.39
CA ARG A 96 1.30 11.91 -10.44
C ARG A 96 2.01 13.10 -9.80
N ASN A 97 3.05 13.60 -10.48
CA ASN A 97 3.68 14.88 -10.11
C ASN A 97 4.13 14.98 -8.65
N ASN A 98 4.69 13.90 -8.09
CA ASN A 98 5.16 13.87 -6.70
C ASN A 98 4.06 13.98 -5.65
N GLU A 99 2.81 13.73 -6.03
CA GLU A 99 1.68 13.75 -5.09
C GLU A 99 1.77 12.63 -4.04
N HIS A 100 2.68 11.64 -4.27
CA HIS A 100 2.84 10.53 -3.34
C HIS A 100 3.17 10.99 -1.91
N ILE A 101 3.90 12.09 -1.75
CA ILE A 101 4.22 12.63 -0.43
C ILE A 101 2.95 13.07 0.29
N GLN A 102 2.05 13.76 -0.42
CA GLN A 102 0.77 14.21 0.13
C GLN A 102 -0.13 13.03 0.48
N VAL A 103 -0.16 12.00 -0.38
CA VAL A 103 -0.95 10.80 -0.14
C VAL A 103 -0.44 10.08 1.12
N ILE A 104 0.87 9.90 1.22
CA ILE A 104 1.48 9.23 2.39
C ILE A 104 1.17 10.03 3.66
N THR A 105 1.30 11.36 3.62
CA THR A 105 1.02 12.21 4.76
C THR A 105 -0.45 12.08 5.20
N SER A 106 -1.38 12.10 4.25
CA SER A 106 -2.81 11.95 4.54
C SER A 106 -3.10 10.60 5.17
N LEU A 107 -2.50 9.53 4.64
CA LEU A 107 -2.67 8.18 5.18
C LEU A 107 -2.10 8.09 6.60
N THR A 108 -0.91 8.66 6.82
CA THR A 108 -0.27 8.64 8.13
C THR A 108 -1.14 9.36 9.17
N ASN A 109 -1.73 10.50 8.79
CA ASN A 109 -2.62 11.23 9.69
C ASN A 109 -3.90 10.44 9.99
N ALA A 110 -4.46 9.74 9.02
CA ALA A 110 -5.65 8.92 9.23
C ALA A 110 -5.35 7.69 10.08
N LEU A 111 -4.11 7.21 10.06
CA LEU A 111 -3.68 5.98 10.71
C LEU A 111 -2.75 6.25 11.90
N ASP A 112 -2.91 7.37 12.58
CA ASP A 112 -2.05 7.76 13.71
C ASP A 112 -2.40 7.06 15.03
N ASP A 113 -3.50 6.32 15.06
CA ASP A 113 -4.00 5.64 16.25
C ASP A 113 -3.87 4.12 16.08
N GLU A 114 -3.17 3.47 17.03
CA GLU A 114 -2.99 2.01 16.99
C GLU A 114 -4.33 1.28 17.00
N THR A 115 -5.35 1.82 17.65
CA THR A 115 -6.68 1.23 17.68
C THR A 115 -7.29 1.16 16.27
N VAL A 116 -7.11 2.23 15.50
CA VAL A 116 -7.60 2.30 14.12
C VAL A 116 -6.87 1.26 13.28
N ILE A 117 -5.55 1.16 13.42
CA ILE A 117 -4.73 0.20 12.67
C ILE A 117 -5.18 -1.23 12.97
N GLU A 118 -5.39 -1.56 14.26
CA GLU A 118 -5.84 -2.89 14.67
C GLU A 118 -7.21 -3.22 14.08
N ARG A 119 -8.13 -2.25 14.09
CA ARG A 119 -9.46 -2.45 13.51
C ARG A 119 -9.37 -2.69 12.01
N LEU A 120 -8.56 -1.91 11.30
CA LEU A 120 -8.37 -2.07 9.85
C LEU A 120 -7.71 -3.40 9.51
N ALA A 121 -6.82 -3.89 10.37
CA ALA A 121 -6.13 -5.16 10.14
C ALA A 121 -7.05 -6.37 10.34
N LYS A 122 -8.16 -6.21 11.06
CA LYS A 122 -9.05 -7.31 11.42
C LYS A 122 -10.45 -7.21 10.82
N THR A 123 -10.83 -6.03 10.32
CA THR A 123 -12.20 -5.83 9.82
C THR A 123 -12.51 -6.72 8.62
N THR A 124 -13.79 -7.09 8.50
CA THR A 124 -14.30 -7.79 7.33
C THR A 124 -15.28 -6.90 6.55
N SER A 125 -15.34 -5.62 6.89
CA SER A 125 -16.26 -4.66 6.29
C SER A 125 -15.53 -3.58 5.51
N VAL A 126 -15.79 -3.51 4.22
CA VAL A 126 -15.26 -2.44 3.35
C VAL A 126 -15.77 -1.08 3.83
N ASP A 127 -17.03 -1.01 4.29
CA ASP A 127 -17.61 0.24 4.77
C ASP A 127 -16.87 0.77 6.01
N GLU A 128 -16.41 -0.11 6.88
CA GLU A 128 -15.61 0.29 8.04
C GLU A 128 -14.27 0.88 7.62
N VAL A 129 -13.64 0.27 6.61
CA VAL A 129 -12.37 0.79 6.06
C VAL A 129 -12.57 2.20 5.54
N LEU A 130 -13.61 2.42 4.74
CA LEU A 130 -13.89 3.73 4.18
C LEU A 130 -14.19 4.76 5.27
N ALA A 131 -14.94 4.38 6.29
CA ALA A 131 -15.27 5.27 7.39
C ALA A 131 -14.02 5.68 8.18
N LEU A 132 -13.11 4.74 8.43
CA LEU A 132 -11.89 5.02 9.19
C LEU A 132 -10.87 5.84 8.39
N LEU A 133 -10.78 5.62 7.08
CA LEU A 133 -9.84 6.35 6.22
C LEU A 133 -10.32 7.75 5.85
N ASN A 134 -11.62 8.00 5.89
CA ASN A 134 -12.21 9.28 5.49
C ASN A 134 -12.52 10.21 6.66
N LYS A 135 -11.82 10.06 7.74
CA LYS A 135 -11.98 10.95 8.90
C LYS A 135 -11.53 12.37 8.59
#